data_e543a0e2cf29ea337f2d7796a0af406a
#
_entry.id   e543a0e2cf29ea337f2d7796a0af406a
#
_cell.length_a   1.000
_cell.length_b   1.000
_cell.length_c   1.000
_cell.angle_alpha   90.00
_cell.angle_beta   90.00
_cell.angle_gamma   90.00
#
_symmetry.space_group_name_H-M   'P 1'
#
loop_
_entity.id
_entity.type
_entity.pdbx_description
1 polymer ?
#
loop_
_entity_poly.entity_id
_entity_poly.type
_entity_poly.pdbx_seq_one_letter_code
_entity_poly.pdbx_strand_id
1 'polypeptide(L)'
;STDPATCEMYWKVRKGTFPSVGAMRRTGTTVIIEDVAFPIAALADATLDLQALLRQHGYAEAIIFGHALEGNLHFVFTQDFGDRAEIDRYARFMDDVCDLVVKKYDGSLKAEHGTGRNMAPFVEMEWGKEAADLMRTIKRLFDPENLLNPGVILNDNPAAHLENLKPMPAAEDIVDRCIECGFCEPLCPSHRLTLSPRQRIVSVRELARRAANGEPAGSIGEDYAYMGLDTCAGCGLCSTACPVGIDTGDLTRRLRGRKMSGGGRRIGEWTASNFGTLAIASRLGLKAGHAVSGVFGDNFLSRVAGGAWKSRMPRAGKAPAARTTEGDPVVYFPACGGRIFGPSDAGEAQLGDVIMTLLTRAGYAPRLPQGFDKLCCGQMLASKGLPDAA
;
A
#
# COMPACT_ATOMS: atom_id res chain seq x y z
N SER A 1 25.45 -21.09 -1.00
CA SER A 1 24.81 -22.25 -0.38
C SER A 1 24.10 -23.08 -1.42
N THR A 2 24.09 -24.39 -1.28
CA THR A 2 23.27 -25.32 -2.09
C THR A 2 22.01 -25.75 -1.35
N ASP A 3 21.86 -25.34 -0.09
CA ASP A 3 20.66 -25.61 0.69
C ASP A 3 19.53 -24.65 0.28
N PRO A 4 18.36 -25.17 -0.18
CA PRO A 4 17.26 -24.35 -0.68
C PRO A 4 16.72 -23.35 0.34
N ALA A 5 16.60 -23.74 1.63
CA ALA A 5 16.06 -22.85 2.67
C ALA A 5 17.02 -21.66 2.95
N THR A 6 18.31 -21.92 2.98
CA THR A 6 19.34 -20.89 3.10
C THR A 6 19.33 -19.95 1.88
N CYS A 7 19.19 -20.50 0.67
CA CYS A 7 19.09 -19.70 -0.54
C CYS A 7 17.84 -18.80 -0.52
N GLU A 8 16.69 -19.34 -0.13
CA GLU A 8 15.44 -18.57 -0.01
C GLU A 8 15.58 -17.44 1.01
N MET A 9 16.23 -17.67 2.14
CA MET A 9 16.51 -16.66 3.14
C MET A 9 17.36 -15.51 2.57
N TYR A 10 18.45 -15.83 1.86
CA TYR A 10 19.30 -14.81 1.22
C TYR A 10 18.56 -14.03 0.14
N TRP A 11 17.76 -14.69 -0.68
CA TRP A 11 16.92 -14.03 -1.68
C TRP A 11 15.89 -13.10 -1.05
N LYS A 12 15.30 -13.48 0.09
CA LYS A 12 14.37 -12.63 0.83
C LYS A 12 15.06 -11.37 1.35
N VAL A 13 16.26 -11.50 1.92
CA VAL A 13 17.07 -10.35 2.36
C VAL A 13 17.39 -9.44 1.18
N ARG A 14 17.90 -10.00 0.07
CA ARG A 14 18.25 -9.24 -1.13
C ARG A 14 17.05 -8.46 -1.69
N LYS A 15 15.88 -9.08 -1.81
CA LYS A 15 14.66 -8.42 -2.29
C LYS A 15 14.20 -7.28 -1.39
N GLY A 16 14.48 -7.38 -0.09
CA GLY A 16 14.18 -6.33 0.89
C GLY A 16 15.18 -5.16 0.90
N THR A 17 16.36 -5.29 0.30
CA THR A 17 17.44 -4.30 0.39
C THR A 17 17.03 -2.95 -0.21
N PHE A 18 16.53 -2.94 -1.44
CA PHE A 18 16.10 -1.71 -2.11
C PHE A 18 15.01 -0.93 -1.34
N PRO A 19 13.88 -1.56 -0.93
CA PRO A 19 12.88 -0.86 -0.14
C PRO A 19 13.40 -0.37 1.22
N SER A 20 14.24 -1.15 1.89
CA SER A 20 14.78 -0.79 3.21
C SER A 20 15.69 0.43 3.13
N VAL A 21 16.63 0.43 2.17
CA VAL A 21 17.52 1.58 1.94
C VAL A 21 16.73 2.80 1.50
N GLY A 22 15.78 2.60 0.57
CA GLY A 22 14.90 3.68 0.12
C GLY A 22 14.07 4.29 1.24
N ALA A 23 13.69 3.52 2.26
CA ALA A 23 12.95 4.02 3.42
C ALA A 23 13.80 4.85 4.40
N MET A 24 15.13 4.74 4.35
CA MET A 24 16.05 5.56 5.16
C MET A 24 16.28 6.95 4.58
N ARG A 25 15.80 7.22 3.37
CA ARG A 25 15.98 8.49 2.70
C ARG A 25 15.40 9.67 3.48
N ARG A 26 15.95 10.85 3.24
CA ARG A 26 15.32 12.10 3.68
C ARG A 26 13.93 12.25 3.06
N THR A 27 12.94 12.59 3.86
CA THR A 27 11.57 12.89 3.37
C THR A 27 11.63 14.00 2.31
N GLY A 28 10.89 13.83 1.23
CA GLY A 28 10.91 14.73 0.07
C GLY A 28 11.80 14.26 -1.07
N THR A 29 12.73 13.33 -0.82
CA THR A 29 13.60 12.80 -1.88
C THR A 29 13.00 11.58 -2.58
N THR A 30 13.35 11.39 -3.84
CA THR A 30 13.01 10.20 -4.64
C THR A 30 14.15 9.19 -4.57
N VAL A 31 13.81 7.91 -4.50
CA VAL A 31 14.79 6.81 -4.61
C VAL A 31 14.97 6.47 -6.08
N ILE A 32 16.22 6.44 -6.52
CA ILE A 32 16.61 6.08 -7.87
C ILE A 32 17.41 4.78 -7.81
N ILE A 33 17.10 3.88 -8.71
CA ILE A 33 17.87 2.69 -8.99
C ILE A 33 18.27 2.72 -10.46
N GLU A 34 19.57 2.65 -10.70
CA GLU A 34 20.14 2.52 -12.04
C GLU A 34 20.89 1.20 -12.14
N ASP A 35 21.04 0.69 -13.35
CA ASP A 35 21.84 -0.49 -13.62
C ASP A 35 22.75 -0.28 -14.81
N VAL A 36 23.98 -0.75 -14.68
CA VAL A 36 25.01 -0.69 -15.70
C VAL A 36 25.71 -2.03 -15.81
N ALA A 37 26.36 -2.29 -16.93
CA ALA A 37 27.18 -3.48 -17.08
C ALA A 37 28.61 -3.11 -17.51
N PHE A 38 29.55 -3.86 -16.98
CA PHE A 38 30.97 -3.71 -17.27
C PHE A 38 31.57 -5.05 -17.74
N PRO A 39 32.63 -5.05 -18.56
CA PRO A 39 33.43 -6.25 -18.79
C PRO A 39 33.87 -6.85 -17.45
N ILE A 40 33.69 -8.16 -17.28
CA ILE A 40 33.96 -8.85 -16.00
C ILE A 40 35.37 -8.59 -15.50
N ALA A 41 36.34 -8.55 -16.38
CA ALA A 41 37.74 -8.28 -16.03
C ALA A 41 37.97 -6.87 -15.43
N ALA A 42 37.11 -5.91 -15.74
CA ALA A 42 37.19 -4.54 -15.25
C ALA A 42 36.22 -4.27 -14.08
N LEU A 43 35.38 -5.24 -13.70
CA LEU A 43 34.28 -5.03 -12.74
C LEU A 43 34.72 -4.46 -11.39
N ALA A 44 35.85 -4.93 -10.87
CA ALA A 44 36.36 -4.44 -9.57
C ALA A 44 36.76 -2.96 -9.65
N ASP A 45 37.54 -2.59 -10.65
CA ASP A 45 38.00 -1.20 -10.83
C ASP A 45 36.81 -0.28 -11.16
N ALA A 46 35.92 -0.72 -12.03
CA ALA A 46 34.69 0.01 -12.36
C ALA A 46 33.78 0.24 -11.14
N THR A 47 33.71 -0.74 -10.24
CA THR A 47 32.95 -0.60 -8.99
C THR A 47 33.57 0.47 -8.08
N LEU A 48 34.90 0.49 -7.94
CA LEU A 48 35.59 1.48 -7.13
C LEU A 48 35.46 2.88 -7.71
N ASP A 49 35.58 3.02 -9.03
CA ASP A 49 35.39 4.29 -9.72
C ASP A 49 33.95 4.80 -9.58
N LEU A 50 32.96 3.93 -9.74
CA LEU A 50 31.56 4.30 -9.53
C LEU A 50 31.28 4.75 -8.09
N GLN A 51 31.89 4.07 -7.10
CA GLN A 51 31.81 4.50 -5.70
C GLN A 51 32.46 5.87 -5.49
N ALA A 52 33.61 6.13 -6.13
CA ALA A 52 34.29 7.42 -6.06
C ALA A 52 33.42 8.52 -6.67
N LEU A 53 32.83 8.26 -7.83
CA LEU A 53 31.93 9.18 -8.53
C LEU A 53 30.67 9.52 -7.70
N LEU A 54 30.04 8.52 -7.10
CA LEU A 54 28.90 8.73 -6.21
C LEU A 54 29.27 9.66 -5.03
N ARG A 55 30.42 9.42 -4.39
CA ARG A 55 30.91 10.29 -3.31
C ARG A 55 31.21 11.71 -3.78
N GLN A 56 31.85 11.85 -4.96
CA GLN A 56 32.19 13.15 -5.56
C GLN A 56 30.96 14.01 -5.79
N HIS A 57 29.85 13.39 -6.22
CA HIS A 57 28.57 14.07 -6.43
C HIS A 57 27.69 14.15 -5.16
N GLY A 58 28.23 13.79 -3.98
CA GLY A 58 27.52 13.92 -2.71
C GLY A 58 26.47 12.82 -2.42
N TYR A 59 26.56 11.68 -3.11
CA TYR A 59 25.72 10.50 -2.86
C TYR A 59 26.44 9.49 -1.97
N ALA A 60 26.96 9.94 -0.83
CA ALA A 60 27.78 9.12 0.06
C ALA A 60 27.03 7.91 0.66
N GLU A 61 25.70 7.99 0.74
CA GLU A 61 24.83 6.92 1.27
C GLU A 61 24.35 5.96 0.16
N ALA A 62 24.79 6.14 -1.08
CA ALA A 62 24.44 5.25 -2.18
C ALA A 62 25.00 3.84 -1.92
N ILE A 63 24.23 2.84 -2.34
CA ILE A 63 24.65 1.44 -2.29
C ILE A 63 24.84 0.89 -3.70
N ILE A 64 25.80 -0.02 -3.86
CA ILE A 64 26.03 -0.77 -5.08
C ILE A 64 25.85 -2.25 -4.79
N PHE A 65 25.11 -2.94 -5.62
CA PHE A 65 24.94 -4.39 -5.61
C PHE A 65 24.65 -4.86 -7.03
N GLY A 66 24.63 -6.15 -7.32
CA GLY A 66 24.35 -6.58 -8.69
C GLY A 66 24.55 -8.07 -8.92
N HIS A 67 24.66 -8.41 -10.19
CA HIS A 67 24.91 -9.75 -10.70
C HIS A 67 26.37 -9.83 -11.18
N ALA A 68 27.30 -9.99 -10.23
CA ALA A 68 28.73 -9.89 -10.50
C ALA A 68 29.23 -10.87 -11.58
N LEU A 69 28.61 -12.04 -11.69
CA LEU A 69 28.96 -13.04 -12.73
C LEU A 69 28.67 -12.54 -14.16
N GLU A 70 27.73 -11.60 -14.28
CA GLU A 70 27.31 -11.02 -15.55
C GLU A 70 27.89 -9.60 -15.76
N GLY A 71 28.75 -9.14 -14.85
CA GLY A 71 29.30 -7.79 -14.91
C GLY A 71 28.27 -6.68 -14.62
N ASN A 72 27.07 -7.03 -14.19
CA ASN A 72 25.99 -6.09 -13.94
C ASN A 72 26.06 -5.52 -12.52
N LEU A 73 25.95 -4.20 -12.42
CA LEU A 73 25.86 -3.45 -11.17
C LEU A 73 24.59 -2.60 -11.13
N HIS A 74 23.86 -2.72 -10.04
CA HIS A 74 22.82 -1.78 -9.66
C HIS A 74 23.39 -0.78 -8.66
N PHE A 75 23.02 0.48 -8.78
CA PHE A 75 23.32 1.46 -7.75
C PHE A 75 22.06 2.25 -7.37
N VAL A 76 21.88 2.44 -6.06
CA VAL A 76 20.70 3.08 -5.49
C VAL A 76 21.13 4.32 -4.73
N PHE A 77 20.52 5.44 -5.04
CA PHE A 77 20.77 6.72 -4.39
C PHE A 77 19.47 7.50 -4.23
N THR A 78 19.53 8.62 -3.53
CA THR A 78 18.36 9.47 -3.29
C THR A 78 18.56 10.85 -3.87
N GLN A 79 17.53 11.41 -4.49
CA GLN A 79 17.58 12.68 -5.20
C GLN A 79 16.36 13.55 -4.86
N ASP A 80 16.60 14.83 -4.63
CA ASP A 80 15.54 15.82 -4.50
C ASP A 80 15.21 16.41 -5.87
N PHE A 81 14.04 16.11 -6.38
CA PHE A 81 13.55 16.66 -7.65
C PHE A 81 12.65 17.89 -7.48
N GLY A 82 12.55 18.42 -6.27
CA GLY A 82 11.88 19.69 -5.98
C GLY A 82 12.81 20.91 -6.02
N ASP A 83 14.14 20.70 -6.06
CA ASP A 83 15.15 21.74 -6.04
C ASP A 83 15.94 21.76 -7.35
N ARG A 84 16.05 22.93 -7.97
CA ARG A 84 16.76 23.12 -9.26
C ARG A 84 18.25 22.81 -9.15
N ALA A 85 18.91 23.23 -8.09
CA ALA A 85 20.35 22.94 -7.90
C ALA A 85 20.63 21.45 -7.76
N GLU A 86 19.70 20.73 -7.12
CA GLU A 86 19.75 19.28 -6.99
C GLU A 86 19.51 18.57 -8.34
N ILE A 87 18.63 19.09 -9.20
CA ILE A 87 18.43 18.57 -10.56
C ILE A 87 19.69 18.79 -11.40
N ASP A 88 20.32 19.96 -11.31
CA ASP A 88 21.57 20.26 -12.01
C ASP A 88 22.74 19.38 -11.49
N ARG A 89 22.75 19.01 -10.21
CA ARG A 89 23.69 18.02 -9.65
C ARG A 89 23.46 16.64 -10.25
N TYR A 90 22.21 16.22 -10.31
CA TYR A 90 21.81 14.95 -10.91
C TYR A 90 22.20 14.87 -12.40
N ALA A 91 21.98 15.94 -13.16
CA ALA A 91 22.38 16.00 -14.56
C ALA A 91 23.88 15.73 -14.73
N ARG A 92 24.73 16.46 -14.00
CA ARG A 92 26.21 16.27 -14.07
C ARG A 92 26.62 14.86 -13.63
N PHE A 93 25.98 14.32 -12.60
CA PHE A 93 26.25 12.96 -12.16
C PHE A 93 25.92 11.93 -13.24
N MET A 94 24.79 12.06 -13.93
CA MET A 94 24.38 11.13 -14.99
C MET A 94 25.32 11.24 -16.22
N ASP A 95 25.75 12.45 -16.58
CA ASP A 95 26.74 12.64 -17.65
C ASP A 95 28.05 11.92 -17.29
N ASP A 96 28.57 12.12 -16.08
CA ASP A 96 29.82 11.49 -15.63
C ASP A 96 29.68 9.96 -15.52
N VAL A 97 28.50 9.43 -15.11
CA VAL A 97 28.24 7.98 -15.13
C VAL A 97 28.26 7.44 -16.55
N CYS A 98 27.62 8.13 -17.50
CA CYS A 98 27.63 7.70 -18.91
C CYS A 98 29.05 7.71 -19.48
N ASP A 99 29.84 8.73 -19.17
CA ASP A 99 31.25 8.81 -19.58
C ASP A 99 32.10 7.69 -18.95
N LEU A 100 31.91 7.41 -17.67
CA LEU A 100 32.58 6.32 -16.97
C LEU A 100 32.28 4.97 -17.62
N VAL A 101 30.98 4.69 -17.83
CA VAL A 101 30.52 3.38 -18.33
C VAL A 101 30.95 3.19 -19.79
N VAL A 102 30.63 4.14 -20.68
CA VAL A 102 30.82 3.98 -22.12
C VAL A 102 32.27 4.28 -22.53
N LYS A 103 32.79 5.46 -22.16
CA LYS A 103 34.09 5.90 -22.68
C LYS A 103 35.27 5.25 -21.97
N LYS A 104 35.17 5.02 -20.64
CA LYS A 104 36.31 4.45 -19.89
C LYS A 104 36.32 2.93 -19.91
N TYR A 105 35.17 2.29 -19.80
CA TYR A 105 35.09 0.84 -19.60
C TYR A 105 34.47 0.06 -20.78
N ASP A 106 34.01 0.74 -21.84
CA ASP A 106 33.29 0.09 -22.95
C ASP A 106 32.14 -0.80 -22.45
N GLY A 107 31.41 -0.27 -21.47
CA GLY A 107 30.30 -0.94 -20.80
C GLY A 107 28.95 -0.55 -21.39
N SER A 108 27.87 -1.07 -20.78
CA SER A 108 26.50 -0.76 -21.17
C SER A 108 25.77 0.06 -20.11
N LEU A 109 25.07 1.09 -20.56
CA LEU A 109 24.29 1.99 -19.70
C LEU A 109 23.04 1.35 -19.12
N LYS A 110 22.59 0.21 -19.68
CA LYS A 110 21.50 -0.59 -19.17
C LYS A 110 21.77 -2.08 -19.39
N ALA A 111 21.84 -2.82 -18.29
CA ALA A 111 22.06 -4.25 -18.32
C ALA A 111 20.74 -5.05 -18.44
N GLU A 112 19.84 -4.93 -17.46
CA GLU A 112 18.60 -5.69 -17.41
C GLU A 112 17.32 -4.84 -17.26
N HIS A 113 17.40 -3.57 -16.80
CA HIS A 113 16.22 -2.75 -16.58
C HIS A 113 15.69 -2.06 -17.86
N GLY A 114 16.40 -2.20 -18.99
CA GLY A 114 16.07 -1.55 -20.25
C GLY A 114 16.38 -0.04 -20.24
N THR A 115 16.59 0.51 -21.44
CA THR A 115 16.98 1.92 -21.65
C THR A 115 15.97 2.90 -21.04
N GLY A 116 14.68 2.60 -21.23
CA GLY A 116 13.62 3.46 -20.74
C GLY A 116 13.68 4.87 -21.37
N ARG A 117 13.09 5.83 -20.67
CA ARG A 117 13.14 7.25 -21.01
C ARG A 117 14.40 7.91 -20.45
N ASN A 118 14.90 7.42 -19.31
CA ASN A 118 16.01 8.04 -18.58
C ASN A 118 17.32 7.95 -19.35
N MET A 119 17.61 6.81 -19.98
CA MET A 119 18.84 6.62 -20.76
C MET A 119 18.67 6.87 -22.28
N ALA A 120 17.45 7.20 -22.74
CA ALA A 120 17.20 7.47 -24.15
C ALA A 120 18.10 8.57 -24.75
N PRO A 121 18.46 9.68 -24.05
CA PRO A 121 19.37 10.68 -24.55
C PRO A 121 20.80 10.16 -24.81
N PHE A 122 21.19 9.08 -24.19
CA PHE A 122 22.56 8.55 -24.25
C PHE A 122 22.72 7.34 -25.20
N VAL A 123 21.64 6.93 -25.87
CA VAL A 123 21.67 5.76 -26.80
C VAL A 123 22.68 5.92 -27.91
N GLU A 124 22.79 7.11 -28.50
CA GLU A 124 23.78 7.37 -29.58
C GLU A 124 25.23 7.36 -29.04
N MET A 125 25.46 7.81 -27.81
CA MET A 125 26.75 7.71 -27.14
C MET A 125 27.19 6.25 -26.97
N GLU A 126 26.27 5.37 -26.52
CA GLU A 126 26.58 3.96 -26.27
C GLU A 126 26.73 3.14 -27.56
N TRP A 127 25.79 3.30 -28.49
CA TRP A 127 25.68 2.41 -29.66
C TRP A 127 26.29 2.97 -30.94
N GLY A 128 26.63 4.25 -30.92
CA GLY A 128 27.10 4.98 -32.10
C GLY A 128 25.97 5.40 -33.04
N LYS A 129 26.29 6.34 -33.92
CA LYS A 129 25.29 6.97 -34.79
C LYS A 129 24.61 5.98 -35.74
N GLU A 130 25.37 5.06 -36.33
CA GLU A 130 24.83 4.11 -37.33
C GLU A 130 23.78 3.18 -36.71
N ALA A 131 24.07 2.62 -35.53
CA ALA A 131 23.14 1.77 -34.82
C ALA A 131 21.91 2.56 -34.32
N ALA A 132 22.10 3.76 -33.81
CA ALA A 132 21.00 4.62 -33.39
C ALA A 132 20.08 5.00 -34.56
N ASP A 133 20.62 5.29 -35.73
CA ASP A 133 19.84 5.59 -36.95
C ASP A 133 19.08 4.34 -37.45
N LEU A 134 19.69 3.16 -37.33
CA LEU A 134 18.98 1.89 -37.61
C LEU A 134 17.82 1.68 -36.66
N MET A 135 18.00 1.90 -35.35
CA MET A 135 16.93 1.80 -34.36
C MET A 135 15.77 2.77 -34.67
N ARG A 136 16.09 4.03 -35.04
CA ARG A 136 15.11 5.03 -35.49
C ARG A 136 14.36 4.58 -36.76
N THR A 137 15.06 3.94 -37.68
CA THR A 137 14.45 3.41 -38.91
C THR A 137 13.49 2.28 -38.62
N ILE A 138 13.89 1.32 -37.78
CA ILE A 138 13.02 0.22 -37.31
C ILE A 138 11.77 0.79 -36.63
N LYS A 139 11.95 1.76 -35.73
CA LYS A 139 10.82 2.41 -35.03
C LYS A 139 9.83 3.00 -36.04
N ARG A 140 10.29 3.75 -37.03
CA ARG A 140 9.43 4.38 -38.04
C ARG A 140 8.71 3.38 -38.95
N LEU A 141 9.33 2.24 -39.23
CA LEU A 141 8.73 1.19 -40.04
C LEU A 141 7.54 0.51 -39.31
N PHE A 142 7.67 0.27 -38.01
CA PHE A 142 6.65 -0.40 -37.23
C PHE A 142 5.63 0.55 -36.58
N ASP A 143 6.00 1.82 -36.39
CA ASP A 143 5.18 2.83 -35.72
C ASP A 143 5.39 4.20 -36.37
N PRO A 144 4.90 4.38 -37.61
CA PRO A 144 5.10 5.62 -38.37
C PRO A 144 4.48 6.85 -37.69
N GLU A 145 3.40 6.66 -36.94
CA GLU A 145 2.69 7.73 -36.22
C GLU A 145 3.27 7.96 -34.80
N ASN A 146 4.29 7.21 -34.40
CA ASN A 146 4.93 7.29 -33.08
C ASN A 146 3.95 7.22 -31.90
N LEU A 147 2.98 6.30 -31.98
CA LEU A 147 1.94 6.07 -30.95
C LEU A 147 2.43 5.15 -29.83
N LEU A 148 3.35 4.23 -30.10
CA LEU A 148 3.79 3.21 -29.17
C LEU A 148 4.99 3.71 -28.36
N ASN A 149 4.80 3.95 -27.06
CA ASN A 149 5.84 4.39 -26.12
C ASN A 149 6.72 5.53 -26.68
N PRO A 150 6.17 6.68 -27.05
CA PRO A 150 6.94 7.78 -27.63
C PRO A 150 8.00 8.28 -26.64
N GLY A 151 9.23 8.47 -27.13
CA GLY A 151 10.36 8.96 -26.33
C GLY A 151 10.97 7.93 -25.37
N VAL A 152 10.59 6.65 -25.47
CA VAL A 152 11.20 5.53 -24.75
C VAL A 152 12.22 4.85 -25.69
N ILE A 153 13.43 4.59 -25.20
CA ILE A 153 14.61 4.11 -25.94
C ILE A 153 15.14 5.16 -26.91
N LEU A 154 14.31 5.75 -27.74
CA LEU A 154 14.66 6.77 -28.71
C LEU A 154 13.97 8.08 -28.35
N ASN A 155 14.75 9.12 -28.11
CA ASN A 155 14.27 10.45 -27.76
C ASN A 155 15.18 11.51 -28.34
N ASP A 156 14.60 12.44 -29.08
CA ASP A 156 15.37 13.54 -29.70
C ASP A 156 15.64 14.70 -28.72
N ASN A 157 15.03 14.66 -27.54
CA ASN A 157 15.26 15.62 -26.46
C ASN A 157 16.46 15.18 -25.60
N PRO A 158 17.61 15.86 -25.65
CA PRO A 158 18.77 15.50 -24.83
C PRO A 158 18.56 15.71 -23.34
N ALA A 159 17.54 16.47 -22.93
CA ALA A 159 17.19 16.73 -21.55
C ALA A 159 16.00 15.85 -21.05
N ALA A 160 15.59 14.83 -21.82
CA ALA A 160 14.43 14.01 -21.49
C ALA A 160 14.49 13.37 -20.08
N HIS A 161 15.69 13.06 -19.58
CA HIS A 161 15.95 12.52 -18.24
C HIS A 161 15.87 13.58 -17.12
N LEU A 162 15.80 14.86 -17.46
CA LEU A 162 15.72 16.00 -16.52
C LEU A 162 14.34 16.67 -16.52
N GLU A 163 13.43 16.20 -17.35
CA GLU A 163 12.09 16.78 -17.49
C GLU A 163 11.00 15.85 -16.95
N ASN A 164 9.89 16.45 -16.50
CA ASN A 164 8.76 15.74 -15.94
C ASN A 164 9.17 14.78 -14.81
N LEU A 165 10.14 15.21 -14.02
CA LEU A 165 10.60 14.46 -12.85
C LEU A 165 9.49 14.36 -11.81
N LYS A 166 9.45 13.23 -11.10
CA LYS A 166 8.44 12.96 -10.07
C LYS A 166 9.01 13.28 -8.68
N PRO A 167 8.69 14.45 -8.10
CA PRO A 167 9.02 14.72 -6.71
C PRO A 167 8.20 13.79 -5.80
N MET A 168 8.74 13.48 -4.64
CA MET A 168 8.04 12.72 -3.60
C MET A 168 7.84 13.60 -2.35
N PRO A 169 6.90 14.55 -2.39
CA PRO A 169 6.67 15.47 -1.28
C PRO A 169 6.21 14.73 -0.03
N ALA A 170 6.50 15.32 1.12
CA ALA A 170 5.92 14.89 2.38
C ALA A 170 4.40 15.01 2.34
N ALA A 171 3.70 14.03 2.89
CA ALA A 171 2.25 14.01 2.96
C ALA A 171 1.75 13.67 4.37
N GLU A 172 2.18 12.55 4.90
CA GLU A 172 1.84 12.06 6.25
C GLU A 172 3.02 11.27 6.80
N ASP A 173 3.45 11.59 8.01
CA ASP A 173 4.61 10.98 8.69
C ASP A 173 4.59 9.46 8.71
N ILE A 174 3.41 8.87 8.87
CA ILE A 174 3.22 7.40 8.91
C ILE A 174 3.43 6.72 7.57
N VAL A 175 3.38 7.44 6.45
CA VAL A 175 3.54 6.89 5.09
C VAL A 175 4.69 7.50 4.30
N ASP A 176 5.36 8.53 4.81
CA ASP A 176 6.39 9.25 4.06
C ASP A 176 7.61 8.38 3.73
N ARG A 177 7.87 7.32 4.49
CA ARG A 177 8.88 6.32 4.16
C ARG A 177 8.54 5.44 2.96
N CYS A 178 7.31 5.49 2.43
CA CYS A 178 6.91 4.71 1.26
C CYS A 178 7.71 5.11 0.02
N ILE A 179 8.32 4.14 -0.64
CA ILE A 179 9.06 4.30 -1.91
C ILE A 179 8.24 3.85 -3.13
N GLU A 180 6.96 3.54 -2.93
CA GLU A 180 6.02 3.14 -3.98
C GLU A 180 6.37 1.83 -4.71
N CYS A 181 7.06 0.91 -4.05
CA CYS A 181 7.51 -0.37 -4.62
C CYS A 181 6.38 -1.35 -5.00
N GLY A 182 5.16 -1.19 -4.46
CA GLY A 182 3.99 -1.97 -4.87
C GLY A 182 3.77 -3.30 -4.14
N PHE A 183 4.67 -3.80 -3.28
CA PHE A 183 4.53 -5.10 -2.61
C PHE A 183 3.24 -5.27 -1.80
N CYS A 184 2.66 -4.16 -1.34
CA CYS A 184 1.40 -4.16 -0.60
C CYS A 184 0.14 -4.35 -1.47
N GLU A 185 0.23 -4.17 -2.79
CA GLU A 185 -0.95 -4.13 -3.67
C GLU A 185 -1.69 -5.46 -3.77
N PRO A 186 -1.01 -6.62 -3.99
CA PRO A 186 -1.70 -7.90 -4.17
C PRO A 186 -2.52 -8.33 -2.95
N LEU A 187 -2.15 -7.90 -1.74
CA LEU A 187 -2.84 -8.27 -0.50
C LEU A 187 -4.05 -7.38 -0.18
N CYS A 188 -4.23 -6.27 -0.91
CA CYS A 188 -5.31 -5.35 -0.64
C CYS A 188 -6.63 -5.85 -1.23
N PRO A 189 -7.70 -6.07 -0.42
CA PRO A 189 -8.99 -6.52 -0.94
C PRO A 189 -9.62 -5.60 -1.99
N SER A 190 -9.31 -4.30 -1.94
CA SER A 190 -9.87 -3.29 -2.85
C SER A 190 -9.01 -2.96 -4.07
N HIS A 191 -7.81 -3.54 -4.21
CA HIS A 191 -6.84 -3.13 -5.25
C HIS A 191 -7.33 -3.29 -6.71
N ARG A 192 -8.32 -4.17 -6.93
CA ARG A 192 -8.93 -4.37 -8.27
C ARG A 192 -10.28 -3.67 -8.43
N LEU A 193 -10.79 -3.04 -7.37
CA LEU A 193 -12.10 -2.38 -7.37
C LEU A 193 -11.96 -0.86 -7.34
N THR A 194 -11.02 -0.36 -6.55
CA THR A 194 -10.74 1.07 -6.36
C THR A 194 -9.23 1.30 -6.24
N LEU A 195 -8.77 2.01 -5.19
CA LEU A 195 -7.34 2.27 -5.01
C LEU A 195 -6.65 1.16 -4.21
N SER A 196 -5.44 0.80 -4.62
CA SER A 196 -4.50 0.00 -3.85
C SER A 196 -3.88 0.82 -2.70
N PRO A 197 -3.16 0.19 -1.75
CA PRO A 197 -2.47 0.92 -0.69
C PRO A 197 -1.46 1.95 -1.24
N ARG A 198 -0.66 1.56 -2.24
CA ARG A 198 0.30 2.45 -2.90
C ARG A 198 -0.41 3.64 -3.56
N GLN A 199 -1.46 3.38 -4.32
CA GLN A 199 -2.22 4.43 -4.99
C GLN A 199 -2.85 5.41 -4.01
N ARG A 200 -3.32 4.95 -2.83
CA ARG A 200 -3.80 5.84 -1.76
C ARG A 200 -2.71 6.80 -1.29
N ILE A 201 -1.50 6.31 -1.08
CA ILE A 201 -0.37 7.14 -0.66
C ILE A 201 0.00 8.15 -1.75
N VAL A 202 0.09 7.71 -3.01
CA VAL A 202 0.40 8.59 -4.16
C VAL A 202 -0.63 9.70 -4.30
N SER A 203 -1.92 9.38 -4.16
CA SER A 203 -2.99 10.39 -4.22
C SER A 203 -2.88 11.41 -3.09
N VAL A 204 -2.56 10.98 -1.86
CA VAL A 204 -2.37 11.90 -0.73
C VAL A 204 -1.15 12.80 -0.95
N ARG A 205 -0.05 12.27 -1.50
CA ARG A 205 1.12 13.07 -1.87
C ARG A 205 0.78 14.13 -2.92
N GLU A 206 0.03 13.76 -3.95
CA GLU A 206 -0.39 14.72 -4.97
C GLU A 206 -1.31 15.80 -4.39
N LEU A 207 -2.23 15.43 -3.51
CA LEU A 207 -3.07 16.41 -2.81
C LEU A 207 -2.24 17.35 -1.91
N ALA A 208 -1.23 16.82 -1.23
CA ALA A 208 -0.31 17.62 -0.41
C ALA A 208 0.53 18.57 -1.28
N ARG A 209 1.04 18.10 -2.43
CA ARG A 209 1.77 18.94 -3.39
C ARG A 209 0.89 20.08 -3.92
N ARG A 210 -0.33 19.78 -4.32
CA ARG A 210 -1.28 20.80 -4.79
C ARG A 210 -1.57 21.83 -3.72
N ALA A 211 -1.84 21.38 -2.50
CA ALA A 211 -2.10 22.28 -1.38
C ALA A 211 -0.91 23.22 -1.08
N ALA A 212 0.31 22.68 -1.12
CA ALA A 212 1.53 23.48 -0.92
C ALA A 212 1.73 24.54 -2.02
N ASN A 213 1.30 24.26 -3.25
CA ASN A 213 1.39 25.18 -4.40
C ASN A 213 0.15 26.08 -4.55
N GLY A 214 -0.84 26.00 -3.66
CA GLY A 214 -2.10 26.74 -3.79
C GLY A 214 -2.99 26.24 -4.95
N GLU A 215 -2.73 25.04 -5.46
CA GLU A 215 -3.50 24.43 -6.54
C GLU A 215 -4.78 23.75 -5.99
N PRO A 216 -5.90 23.78 -6.72
CA PRO A 216 -7.13 23.09 -6.28
C PRO A 216 -6.93 21.56 -6.26
N ALA A 217 -7.58 20.89 -5.30
CA ALA A 217 -7.56 19.44 -5.21
C ALA A 217 -8.14 18.75 -6.48
N GLY A 218 -9.08 19.40 -7.15
CA GLY A 218 -9.74 18.88 -8.35
C GLY A 218 -10.46 17.54 -8.11
N SER A 219 -10.70 16.79 -9.18
CA SER A 219 -11.37 15.49 -9.13
C SER A 219 -10.66 14.47 -8.21
N ILE A 220 -9.33 14.56 -8.07
CA ILE A 220 -8.58 13.68 -7.15
C ILE A 220 -9.11 13.81 -5.72
N GLY A 221 -9.40 15.04 -5.26
CA GLY A 221 -9.91 15.28 -3.91
C GLY A 221 -11.32 14.76 -3.70
N GLU A 222 -12.17 14.88 -4.71
CA GLU A 222 -13.55 14.38 -4.70
C GLU A 222 -13.59 12.85 -4.74
N ASP A 223 -12.92 12.26 -5.72
CA ASP A 223 -12.87 10.80 -5.91
C ASP A 223 -12.19 10.07 -4.75
N TYR A 224 -11.18 10.68 -4.13
CA TYR A 224 -10.45 10.08 -3.02
C TYR A 224 -11.34 9.82 -1.80
N ALA A 225 -12.42 10.58 -1.61
CA ALA A 225 -13.36 10.35 -0.53
C ALA A 225 -13.94 8.93 -0.58
N TYR A 226 -14.39 8.50 -1.75
CA TYR A 226 -14.90 7.15 -1.96
C TYR A 226 -13.76 6.15 -2.22
N MET A 227 -12.98 6.36 -3.29
CA MET A 227 -12.00 5.38 -3.77
C MET A 227 -10.84 5.17 -2.80
N GLY A 228 -10.42 6.21 -2.10
CA GLY A 228 -9.32 6.16 -1.12
C GLY A 228 -9.78 5.80 0.28
N LEU A 229 -10.77 6.53 0.80
CA LEU A 229 -11.17 6.42 2.20
C LEU A 229 -12.26 5.35 2.41
N ASP A 230 -13.42 5.45 1.72
CA ASP A 230 -14.56 4.59 2.05
C ASP A 230 -14.31 3.11 1.73
N THR A 231 -13.58 2.82 0.66
CA THR A 231 -13.28 1.46 0.22
C THR A 231 -12.10 0.80 0.92
N CYS A 232 -11.40 1.48 1.82
CA CYS A 232 -10.38 0.86 2.65
C CYS A 232 -11.01 0.12 3.82
N ALA A 233 -10.77 -1.18 3.92
CA ALA A 233 -11.25 -1.99 5.04
C ALA A 233 -10.53 -1.71 6.37
N GLY A 234 -9.39 -1.02 6.36
CA GLY A 234 -8.57 -0.79 7.56
C GLY A 234 -8.02 -2.08 8.17
N CYS A 235 -7.86 -3.13 7.37
CA CYS A 235 -7.54 -4.49 7.84
C CYS A 235 -6.06 -4.72 8.18
N GLY A 236 -5.15 -3.80 7.80
CA GLY A 236 -3.71 -3.92 8.06
C GLY A 236 -2.95 -4.93 7.17
N LEU A 237 -3.60 -5.67 6.26
CA LEU A 237 -2.92 -6.66 5.41
C LEU A 237 -1.78 -6.06 4.57
N CYS A 238 -1.90 -4.78 4.18
CA CYS A 238 -0.85 -4.10 3.43
C CYS A 238 0.47 -3.98 4.20
N SER A 239 0.45 -3.87 5.53
CA SER A 239 1.65 -3.79 6.35
C SER A 239 2.42 -5.11 6.41
N THR A 240 1.74 -6.25 6.27
CA THR A 240 2.39 -7.57 6.33
C THR A 240 3.30 -7.85 5.14
N ALA A 241 3.02 -7.23 3.97
CA ALA A 241 3.86 -7.32 2.78
C ALA A 241 4.77 -6.09 2.61
N CYS A 242 4.58 -5.03 3.39
CA CYS A 242 5.39 -3.83 3.28
C CYS A 242 6.76 -4.06 3.91
N PRO A 243 7.88 -3.94 3.15
CA PRO A 243 9.23 -4.12 3.69
C PRO A 243 9.58 -3.17 4.84
N VAL A 244 8.87 -2.05 4.95
CA VAL A 244 9.07 -1.03 5.98
C VAL A 244 7.87 -0.87 6.93
N GLY A 245 6.94 -1.85 6.91
CA GLY A 245 5.86 -1.98 7.88
C GLY A 245 4.76 -0.90 7.80
N ILE A 246 4.54 -0.26 6.65
CA ILE A 246 3.50 0.78 6.53
C ILE A 246 2.11 0.18 6.47
N ASP A 247 1.25 0.56 7.43
CA ASP A 247 -0.19 0.28 7.39
C ASP A 247 -0.96 1.46 6.78
N THR A 248 -1.40 1.30 5.53
CA THR A 248 -2.24 2.31 4.88
C THR A 248 -3.64 2.41 5.51
N GLY A 249 -4.05 1.41 6.28
CA GLY A 249 -5.26 1.46 7.09
C GLY A 249 -5.18 2.53 8.18
N ASP A 250 -4.00 2.75 8.78
CA ASP A 250 -3.78 3.83 9.75
C ASP A 250 -3.90 5.20 9.10
N LEU A 251 -3.32 5.38 7.91
CA LEU A 251 -3.53 6.59 7.11
C LEU A 251 -5.02 6.86 6.89
N THR A 252 -5.76 5.84 6.45
CA THR A 252 -7.19 5.97 6.19
C THR A 252 -7.99 6.32 7.46
N ARG A 253 -7.69 5.67 8.59
CA ARG A 253 -8.31 5.96 9.88
C ARG A 253 -8.06 7.40 10.32
N ARG A 254 -6.82 7.88 10.18
CA ARG A 254 -6.41 9.25 10.52
C ARG A 254 -7.15 10.28 9.65
N LEU A 255 -7.21 10.06 8.34
CA LEU A 255 -7.91 10.95 7.41
C LEU A 255 -9.44 10.95 7.61
N ARG A 256 -10.04 9.79 7.89
CA ARG A 256 -11.47 9.70 8.28
C ARG A 256 -11.76 10.51 9.55
N GLY A 257 -10.91 10.38 10.56
CA GLY A 257 -11.05 11.13 11.82
C GLY A 257 -10.98 12.66 11.62
N ARG A 258 -10.10 13.13 10.72
CA ARG A 258 -10.02 14.57 10.37
C ARG A 258 -11.27 15.08 9.65
N LYS A 259 -11.88 14.26 8.81
CA LYS A 259 -13.12 14.59 8.06
C LYS A 259 -14.37 14.48 8.92
N MET A 260 -14.30 13.84 10.08
CA MET A 260 -15.48 13.62 10.93
C MET A 260 -15.99 14.90 11.53
N SER A 261 -17.31 15.13 11.38
CA SER A 261 -17.98 16.26 12.01
C SER A 261 -18.00 16.14 13.54
N GLY A 262 -18.09 17.27 14.24
CA GLY A 262 -18.24 17.28 15.70
C GLY A 262 -19.46 16.51 16.21
N GLY A 263 -20.56 16.53 15.45
CA GLY A 263 -21.75 15.71 15.75
C GLY A 263 -21.47 14.22 15.60
N GLY A 264 -20.80 13.81 14.53
CA GLY A 264 -20.39 12.42 14.30
C GLY A 264 -19.48 11.89 15.42
N ARG A 265 -18.52 12.71 15.88
CA ARG A 265 -17.64 12.37 17.01
C ARG A 265 -18.43 12.13 18.29
N ARG A 266 -19.33 13.05 18.66
CA ARG A 266 -20.20 12.92 19.84
C ARG A 266 -21.07 11.65 19.79
N ILE A 267 -21.65 11.34 18.62
CA ILE A 267 -22.42 10.12 18.44
C ILE A 267 -21.53 8.89 18.62
N GLY A 268 -20.30 8.88 18.09
CA GLY A 268 -19.35 7.80 18.26
C GLY A 268 -18.98 7.57 19.73
N GLU A 269 -18.62 8.63 20.45
CA GLU A 269 -18.30 8.60 21.90
C GLU A 269 -19.49 8.12 22.74
N TRP A 270 -20.68 8.63 22.44
CA TRP A 270 -21.91 8.16 23.10
C TRP A 270 -22.18 6.67 22.80
N THR A 271 -21.98 6.23 21.57
CA THR A 271 -22.11 4.83 21.16
C THR A 271 -21.14 3.93 21.92
N ALA A 272 -19.88 4.35 22.08
CA ALA A 272 -18.88 3.63 22.85
C ALA A 272 -19.34 3.45 24.32
N SER A 273 -19.73 4.56 24.96
CA SER A 273 -20.14 4.58 26.37
C SER A 273 -21.45 3.81 26.64
N ASN A 274 -22.33 3.68 25.64
CA ASN A 274 -23.66 3.05 25.78
C ASN A 274 -23.81 1.78 24.95
N PHE A 275 -22.71 1.13 24.56
CA PHE A 275 -22.75 -0.02 23.65
C PHE A 275 -23.64 -1.16 24.13
N GLY A 276 -23.60 -1.49 25.42
CA GLY A 276 -24.46 -2.55 26.02
C GLY A 276 -25.96 -2.26 25.83
N THR A 277 -26.37 -1.01 26.08
CA THR A 277 -27.77 -0.57 25.89
C THR A 277 -28.18 -0.64 24.43
N LEU A 278 -27.30 -0.18 23.52
CA LEU A 278 -27.53 -0.24 22.06
C LEU A 278 -27.65 -1.69 21.58
N ALA A 279 -26.84 -2.60 22.08
CA ALA A 279 -26.90 -4.01 21.73
C ALA A 279 -28.25 -4.66 22.20
N ILE A 280 -28.74 -4.28 23.37
CA ILE A 280 -30.05 -4.73 23.87
C ILE A 280 -31.17 -4.15 23.01
N ALA A 281 -31.17 -2.84 22.77
CA ALA A 281 -32.16 -2.17 21.94
C ALA A 281 -32.22 -2.73 20.52
N SER A 282 -31.06 -3.00 19.91
CA SER A 282 -30.97 -3.62 18.57
C SER A 282 -31.59 -5.02 18.54
N ARG A 283 -31.33 -5.86 19.56
CA ARG A 283 -31.95 -7.19 19.68
C ARG A 283 -33.47 -7.13 19.86
N LEU A 284 -33.94 -6.18 20.68
CA LEU A 284 -35.36 -5.96 20.86
C LEU A 284 -36.03 -5.46 19.57
N GLY A 285 -35.40 -4.54 18.87
CA GLY A 285 -35.87 -4.05 17.58
C GLY A 285 -35.95 -5.17 16.53
N LEU A 286 -34.96 -6.05 16.45
CA LEU A 286 -35.01 -7.23 15.57
C LEU A 286 -36.15 -8.18 15.92
N LYS A 287 -36.36 -8.45 17.22
CA LYS A 287 -37.49 -9.30 17.66
C LYS A 287 -38.85 -8.68 17.27
N ALA A 288 -39.04 -7.40 17.57
CA ALA A 288 -40.25 -6.69 17.22
C ALA A 288 -40.46 -6.64 15.69
N GLY A 289 -39.39 -6.34 14.93
CA GLY A 289 -39.45 -6.33 13.48
C GLY A 289 -39.88 -7.69 12.89
N HIS A 290 -39.30 -8.79 13.37
CA HIS A 290 -39.70 -10.13 12.94
C HIS A 290 -41.15 -10.48 13.32
N ALA A 291 -41.62 -10.02 14.46
CA ALA A 291 -43.03 -10.22 14.85
C ALA A 291 -43.96 -9.44 13.90
N VAL A 292 -43.65 -8.18 13.61
CA VAL A 292 -44.44 -7.36 12.67
C VAL A 292 -44.37 -7.92 11.25
N SER A 293 -43.19 -8.35 10.80
CA SER A 293 -43.02 -8.98 9.49
C SER A 293 -43.80 -10.28 9.36
N GLY A 294 -43.87 -11.06 10.42
CA GLY A 294 -44.68 -12.29 10.48
C GLY A 294 -46.19 -12.06 10.31
N VAL A 295 -46.68 -10.87 10.69
CA VAL A 295 -48.11 -10.51 10.56
C VAL A 295 -48.38 -9.77 9.25
N PHE A 296 -47.57 -8.78 8.89
CA PHE A 296 -47.84 -7.87 7.80
C PHE A 296 -46.93 -8.09 6.57
N GLY A 297 -45.97 -8.99 6.66
CA GLY A 297 -45.00 -9.32 5.62
C GLY A 297 -43.81 -8.35 5.55
N ASP A 298 -42.70 -8.81 4.97
CA ASP A 298 -41.44 -8.06 4.82
C ASP A 298 -41.59 -6.79 3.98
N ASN A 299 -42.42 -6.84 2.95
CA ASN A 299 -42.63 -5.69 2.04
C ASN A 299 -43.29 -4.51 2.75
N PHE A 300 -44.23 -4.78 3.67
CA PHE A 300 -44.87 -3.75 4.47
C PHE A 300 -43.83 -3.10 5.38
N LEU A 301 -43.10 -3.91 6.13
CA LEU A 301 -42.13 -3.42 7.09
C LEU A 301 -40.94 -2.68 6.37
N SER A 302 -40.53 -3.15 5.20
CA SER A 302 -39.54 -2.47 4.38
C SER A 302 -39.98 -1.06 3.97
N ARG A 303 -41.25 -0.88 3.59
CA ARG A 303 -41.81 0.44 3.27
C ARG A 303 -41.84 1.37 4.49
N VAL A 304 -42.33 0.89 5.62
CA VAL A 304 -42.40 1.67 6.86
C VAL A 304 -41.02 2.04 7.39
N ALA A 305 -40.06 1.13 7.29
CA ALA A 305 -38.68 1.33 7.72
C ALA A 305 -37.78 2.02 6.64
N GLY A 306 -38.35 2.65 5.62
CA GLY A 306 -37.57 3.36 4.59
C GLY A 306 -36.57 2.47 3.86
N GLY A 307 -36.86 1.19 3.67
CA GLY A 307 -35.98 0.23 3.00
C GLY A 307 -34.92 -0.41 3.92
N ALA A 308 -34.88 -0.06 5.18
CA ALA A 308 -33.92 -0.64 6.16
C ALA A 308 -34.20 -2.11 6.46
N TRP A 309 -35.46 -2.55 6.39
CA TRP A 309 -35.83 -3.95 6.56
C TRP A 309 -35.70 -4.72 5.24
N LYS A 310 -35.09 -5.91 5.28
CA LYS A 310 -34.89 -6.80 4.12
C LYS A 310 -35.50 -8.18 4.40
N SER A 311 -35.86 -8.92 3.34
CA SER A 311 -36.48 -10.25 3.43
C SER A 311 -35.62 -11.31 4.17
N ARG A 312 -34.31 -11.12 4.20
CA ARG A 312 -33.37 -11.97 4.96
C ARG A 312 -32.73 -11.23 6.14
N MET A 313 -33.51 -10.41 6.82
CA MET A 313 -33.02 -9.74 8.02
C MET A 313 -32.61 -10.77 9.06
N PRO A 314 -31.42 -10.70 9.67
CA PRO A 314 -31.00 -11.65 10.70
C PRO A 314 -31.94 -11.58 11.91
N ARG A 315 -32.17 -12.70 12.57
CA ARG A 315 -32.89 -12.73 13.82
C ARG A 315 -32.09 -12.07 14.94
N ALA A 316 -32.73 -11.78 16.06
CA ALA A 316 -32.02 -11.30 17.23
C ALA A 316 -31.03 -12.35 17.74
N GLY A 317 -29.76 -11.98 17.83
CA GLY A 317 -28.73 -12.83 18.39
C GLY A 317 -28.84 -12.98 19.90
N LYS A 318 -28.15 -13.94 20.45
CA LYS A 318 -27.93 -14.12 21.89
C LYS A 318 -26.44 -14.36 22.17
N ALA A 319 -26.05 -14.01 23.38
CA ALA A 319 -24.73 -14.33 23.87
C ALA A 319 -24.59 -15.86 24.01
N PRO A 320 -23.46 -16.46 23.69
CA PRO A 320 -23.23 -17.86 23.97
C PRO A 320 -23.29 -18.11 25.47
N ALA A 321 -23.83 -19.27 25.87
CA ALA A 321 -23.89 -19.65 27.26
C ALA A 321 -22.53 -20.07 27.80
N ALA A 322 -22.19 -19.65 28.99
CA ALA A 322 -21.02 -20.17 29.70
C ALA A 322 -21.17 -21.68 29.89
N ARG A 323 -20.10 -22.43 29.63
CA ARG A 323 -20.04 -23.89 29.81
C ARG A 323 -18.89 -24.22 30.73
N THR A 324 -19.11 -25.11 31.68
CA THR A 324 -18.06 -25.71 32.49
C THR A 324 -17.57 -26.95 31.72
N THR A 325 -16.37 -26.90 31.19
CA THR A 325 -15.73 -28.00 30.46
C THR A 325 -14.35 -28.24 31.00
N GLU A 326 -13.92 -29.50 31.00
CA GLU A 326 -12.52 -29.87 31.26
C GLU A 326 -11.67 -29.62 30.00
N GLY A 327 -10.41 -29.28 30.21
CA GLY A 327 -9.46 -29.00 29.10
C GLY A 327 -8.63 -27.78 29.37
N ASP A 328 -7.76 -27.45 28.40
CA ASP A 328 -6.90 -26.28 28.48
C ASP A 328 -7.71 -24.98 28.44
N PRO A 329 -7.50 -24.07 29.38
CA PRO A 329 -8.30 -22.85 29.47
C PRO A 329 -8.00 -21.91 28.26
N VAL A 330 -9.07 -21.48 27.57
CA VAL A 330 -8.98 -20.49 26.48
C VAL A 330 -10.06 -19.43 26.69
N VAL A 331 -9.69 -18.17 26.46
CA VAL A 331 -10.66 -17.06 26.52
C VAL A 331 -11.29 -16.86 25.13
N TYR A 332 -12.61 -16.96 25.07
CA TYR A 332 -13.36 -16.65 23.86
C TYR A 332 -14.09 -15.31 24.03
N PHE A 333 -13.73 -14.32 23.22
CA PHE A 333 -14.42 -13.04 23.14
C PHE A 333 -15.30 -13.00 21.89
N PRO A 334 -16.62 -13.27 22.01
CA PRO A 334 -17.52 -13.30 20.85
C PRO A 334 -17.72 -11.90 20.26
N ALA A 335 -17.61 -11.79 18.92
CA ALA A 335 -17.82 -10.54 18.20
C ALA A 335 -19.21 -9.96 18.49
N CYS A 336 -19.29 -8.63 18.61
CA CYS A 336 -20.55 -7.93 18.88
C CYS A 336 -21.60 -8.21 17.78
N GLY A 337 -21.21 -8.30 16.52
CA GLY A 337 -22.10 -8.69 15.42
C GLY A 337 -22.79 -10.03 15.68
N GLY A 338 -22.04 -11.08 16.04
CA GLY A 338 -22.60 -12.40 16.32
C GLY A 338 -23.45 -12.49 17.60
N ARG A 339 -23.34 -11.49 18.50
CA ARG A 339 -24.20 -11.37 19.70
C ARG A 339 -25.49 -10.59 19.46
N ILE A 340 -25.45 -9.62 18.54
CA ILE A 340 -26.60 -8.77 18.18
C ILE A 340 -27.45 -9.45 17.11
N PHE A 341 -26.80 -9.99 16.09
CA PHE A 341 -27.41 -10.63 14.94
C PHE A 341 -27.26 -12.15 15.05
N GLY A 342 -28.39 -12.84 15.01
CA GLY A 342 -28.44 -14.28 14.91
C GLY A 342 -28.56 -14.78 13.48
N PRO A 343 -28.74 -16.09 13.28
CA PRO A 343 -28.97 -16.62 11.95
C PRO A 343 -30.28 -16.08 11.35
N SER A 344 -30.40 -16.09 10.03
CA SER A 344 -31.59 -15.67 9.31
C SER A 344 -32.72 -16.71 9.49
N ASP A 345 -32.37 -17.98 9.50
CA ASP A 345 -33.32 -19.09 9.57
C ASP A 345 -33.47 -19.61 11.00
N ALA A 346 -34.71 -20.00 11.38
CA ALA A 346 -35.06 -20.34 12.74
C ALA A 346 -34.38 -21.63 13.26
N GLY A 347 -33.91 -22.50 12.39
CA GLY A 347 -33.31 -23.79 12.76
C GLY A 347 -31.76 -23.76 12.81
N GLU A 348 -31.13 -22.66 12.43
CA GLU A 348 -29.69 -22.57 12.41
C GLU A 348 -29.09 -22.27 13.80
N ALA A 349 -27.92 -22.87 14.06
CA ALA A 349 -27.20 -22.65 15.30
C ALA A 349 -26.52 -21.25 15.32
N GLN A 350 -26.50 -20.63 16.48
CA GLN A 350 -25.81 -19.39 16.73
C GLN A 350 -24.28 -19.59 16.58
N LEU A 351 -23.60 -18.68 15.87
CA LEU A 351 -22.15 -18.74 15.65
C LEU A 351 -21.36 -18.89 16.95
N GLY A 352 -21.76 -18.16 18.00
CA GLY A 352 -21.10 -18.25 19.30
C GLY A 352 -21.18 -19.65 19.93
N ASP A 353 -22.35 -20.31 19.85
CA ASP A 353 -22.54 -21.66 20.37
C ASP A 353 -21.78 -22.72 19.56
N VAL A 354 -21.66 -22.51 18.22
CA VAL A 354 -20.85 -23.35 17.32
C VAL A 354 -19.37 -23.26 17.71
N ILE A 355 -18.84 -22.05 17.89
CA ILE A 355 -17.44 -21.85 18.28
C ILE A 355 -17.16 -22.47 19.66
N MET A 356 -18.02 -22.23 20.63
CA MET A 356 -17.90 -22.88 21.97
C MET A 356 -17.83 -24.39 21.83
N THR A 357 -18.70 -24.98 21.00
CA THR A 357 -18.71 -26.44 20.77
C THR A 357 -17.41 -26.91 20.08
N LEU A 358 -16.90 -26.19 19.08
CA LEU A 358 -15.66 -26.52 18.40
C LEU A 358 -14.45 -26.49 19.35
N LEU A 359 -14.35 -25.43 20.16
CA LEU A 359 -13.27 -25.29 21.14
C LEU A 359 -13.31 -26.44 22.15
N THR A 360 -14.51 -26.79 22.67
CA THR A 360 -14.65 -27.91 23.59
C THR A 360 -14.27 -29.24 22.96
N ARG A 361 -14.67 -29.50 21.70
CA ARG A 361 -14.29 -30.73 20.97
C ARG A 361 -12.80 -30.79 20.67
N ALA A 362 -12.14 -29.64 20.56
CA ALA A 362 -10.70 -29.54 20.39
C ALA A 362 -9.89 -29.67 21.70
N GLY A 363 -10.55 -30.00 22.82
CA GLY A 363 -9.91 -30.21 24.13
C GLY A 363 -9.69 -28.94 24.94
N TYR A 364 -10.29 -27.81 24.55
CA TYR A 364 -10.19 -26.56 25.31
C TYR A 364 -11.38 -26.40 26.32
N ALA A 365 -11.11 -25.63 27.38
CA ALA A 365 -12.12 -25.14 28.31
C ALA A 365 -12.43 -23.65 28.04
N PRO A 366 -13.33 -23.31 27.08
CA PRO A 366 -13.59 -21.95 26.71
C PRO A 366 -14.30 -21.17 27.82
N ARG A 367 -13.73 -20.00 28.14
CA ARG A 367 -14.26 -19.06 29.12
C ARG A 367 -14.62 -17.75 28.45
N LEU A 368 -15.77 -17.18 28.86
CA LEU A 368 -16.20 -15.87 28.41
C LEU A 368 -15.67 -14.79 29.36
N PRO A 369 -15.15 -13.66 28.88
CA PRO A 369 -14.74 -12.55 29.75
C PRO A 369 -15.91 -12.00 30.55
N GLN A 370 -15.66 -11.54 31.77
CA GLN A 370 -16.70 -10.90 32.58
C GLN A 370 -17.21 -9.63 31.90
N GLY A 371 -18.51 -9.44 31.81
CA GLY A 371 -19.12 -8.25 31.21
C GLY A 371 -18.97 -8.15 29.67
N PHE A 372 -18.56 -9.23 29.02
CA PHE A 372 -18.33 -9.23 27.55
C PHE A 372 -19.58 -8.81 26.76
N ASP A 373 -20.78 -9.02 27.30
CA ASP A 373 -22.06 -8.66 26.70
C ASP A 373 -22.26 -7.15 26.54
N LYS A 374 -21.53 -6.34 27.32
CA LYS A 374 -21.52 -4.86 27.26
C LYS A 374 -20.34 -4.31 26.51
N LEU A 375 -19.35 -5.14 26.12
CA LEU A 375 -18.12 -4.70 25.50
C LEU A 375 -18.20 -4.79 23.97
N CYS A 376 -17.50 -3.89 23.32
CA CYS A 376 -17.17 -3.92 21.89
C CYS A 376 -15.65 -4.01 21.73
N CYS A 377 -15.17 -4.64 20.65
CA CYS A 377 -13.74 -4.66 20.32
C CYS A 377 -13.21 -3.31 19.79
N GLY A 378 -14.08 -2.30 19.68
CA GLY A 378 -13.72 -0.97 19.19
C GLY A 378 -13.52 -0.86 17.67
N GLN A 379 -13.37 -1.95 16.95
CA GLN A 379 -13.04 -1.94 15.50
C GLN A 379 -13.97 -1.05 14.67
N MET A 380 -15.26 -1.01 14.99
CA MET A 380 -16.22 -0.15 14.30
C MET A 380 -15.88 1.34 14.47
N LEU A 381 -15.49 1.76 15.66
CA LEU A 381 -15.12 3.14 15.98
C LEU A 381 -13.74 3.49 15.44
N ALA A 382 -12.75 2.63 15.68
CA ALA A 382 -11.40 2.78 15.15
C ALA A 382 -11.40 2.92 13.62
N SER A 383 -12.14 2.07 12.92
CA SER A 383 -12.24 2.11 11.45
C SER A 383 -12.86 3.41 10.91
N LYS A 384 -13.65 4.10 11.71
CA LYS A 384 -14.26 5.40 11.38
C LYS A 384 -13.37 6.60 11.79
N GLY A 385 -12.20 6.35 12.38
CA GLY A 385 -11.26 7.38 12.80
C GLY A 385 -11.53 7.94 14.20
N LEU A 386 -12.09 7.13 15.08
CA LEU A 386 -12.35 7.42 16.49
C LEU A 386 -11.56 6.45 17.38
N PRO A 387 -10.23 6.50 17.39
CA PRO A 387 -9.40 5.57 18.17
C PRO A 387 -9.63 5.73 19.68
N ASP A 388 -9.85 6.97 20.15
CA ASP A 388 -10.03 7.26 21.59
C ASP A 388 -11.36 6.72 22.12
N ALA A 389 -12.35 6.56 21.26
CA ALA A 389 -13.64 5.96 21.60
C ALA A 389 -13.66 4.44 21.43
N ALA A 390 -12.65 3.87 20.78
CA ALA A 390 -12.53 2.44 20.49
C ALA A 390 -11.90 1.68 21.65
#